data_7575ef8b3f89fce0701a11c539bb6ff8
#
_entry.id   7575ef8b3f89fce0701a11c539bb6ff8
#
_cell.length_a   1.000
_cell.length_b   1.000
_cell.length_c   1.000
_cell.angle_alpha   90.00
_cell.angle_beta   90.00
_cell.angle_gamma   90.00
#
_symmetry.space_group_name_H-M   'P 1'
#
loop_
_entity.id
_entity.type
_entity.pdbx_description
1 polymer ?
#
loop_
_entity_poly.entity_id
_entity_poly.type
_entity_poly.pdbx_seq_one_letter_code
_entity_poly.pdbx_strand_id
1 'polypeptide(L)'
;MSNREKEVLKKIREVAHQSIPENGRAILYGSRARGDAHPGSDWDILIILDKDRISPHDYDTVSFPLVYLGWDINEEINPIMYTKNEWQQYDFTPFYENVNHDGIAI
;
A
#
# COMPACT_ATOMS: atom_id res chain seq x y z
N MET A 1 8.22 -1.74 15.25
CA MET A 1 9.06 -1.48 14.07
C MET A 1 10.43 -0.95 14.48
N SER A 2 11.46 -1.34 13.73
CA SER A 2 12.80 -0.78 13.90
C SER A 2 12.83 0.69 13.48
N ASN A 3 13.93 1.39 13.81
CA ASN A 3 14.10 2.78 13.38
C ASN A 3 14.11 2.91 11.85
N ARG A 4 14.75 1.96 11.16
CA ARG A 4 14.78 1.93 9.69
C ARG A 4 13.37 1.77 9.14
N GLU A 5 12.59 0.85 9.69
CA GLU A 5 11.21 0.63 9.26
C GLU A 5 10.35 1.88 9.47
N LYS A 6 10.50 2.55 10.59
CA LYS A 6 9.75 3.79 10.86
C LYS A 6 10.09 4.88 9.85
N GLU A 7 11.36 5.01 9.47
CA GLU A 7 11.78 5.96 8.44
C GLU A 7 11.19 5.62 7.07
N VAL A 8 11.25 4.36 6.68
CA VAL A 8 10.69 3.91 5.41
C VAL A 8 9.18 4.16 5.38
N LEU A 9 8.47 3.81 6.44
CA LEU A 9 7.02 4.03 6.52
C LEU A 9 6.67 5.51 6.45
N LYS A 10 7.46 6.37 7.07
CA LYS A 10 7.26 7.82 6.97
C LYS A 10 7.34 8.29 5.52
N LYS A 11 8.35 7.83 4.78
CA LYS A 11 8.52 8.18 3.37
C LYS A 11 7.38 7.64 2.51
N ILE A 12 6.94 6.42 2.78
CA ILE A 12 5.80 5.83 2.09
C ILE A 12 4.55 6.69 2.32
N ARG A 13 4.29 7.10 3.55
CA ARG A 13 3.15 7.98 3.86
C ARG A 13 3.21 9.30 3.11
N GLU A 14 4.38 9.92 3.06
CA GLU A 14 4.55 11.20 2.36
C GLU A 14 4.22 11.07 0.88
N VAL A 15 4.75 10.04 0.21
CA VAL A 15 4.48 9.81 -1.21
C VAL A 15 3.02 9.44 -1.42
N ALA A 16 2.46 8.57 -0.58
CA ALA A 16 1.06 8.15 -0.68
C ALA A 16 0.11 9.34 -0.57
N HIS A 17 0.36 10.24 0.39
CA HIS A 17 -0.48 11.42 0.57
C HIS A 17 -0.39 12.42 -0.58
N GLN A 18 0.73 12.43 -1.31
CA GLN A 18 0.88 13.28 -2.50
C GLN A 18 0.25 12.66 -3.74
N SER A 19 0.26 11.33 -3.84
CA SER A 19 -0.08 10.61 -5.07
C SER A 19 -1.49 10.07 -5.10
N ILE A 20 -2.07 9.74 -3.94
CA ILE A 20 -3.40 9.14 -3.83
C ILE A 20 -4.43 10.27 -3.74
N PRO A 21 -5.51 10.22 -4.55
CA PRO A 21 -6.60 11.19 -4.43
C PRO A 21 -7.20 11.21 -3.02
N GLU A 22 -7.77 12.35 -2.65
CA GLU A 22 -8.28 12.60 -1.29
C GLU A 22 -9.29 11.54 -0.82
N ASN A 23 -10.12 11.04 -1.74
CA ASN A 23 -11.11 9.99 -1.43
C ASN A 23 -10.54 8.57 -1.53
N GLY A 24 -9.25 8.43 -1.83
CA GLY A 24 -8.56 7.15 -1.81
C GLY A 24 -7.94 6.88 -0.45
N ARG A 25 -7.52 5.66 -0.24
CA ARG A 25 -6.82 5.29 0.98
C ARG A 25 -5.77 4.23 0.72
N ALA A 26 -4.78 4.15 1.61
CA ALA A 26 -3.72 3.18 1.53
C ALA A 26 -3.57 2.45 2.86
N ILE A 27 -3.26 1.17 2.77
CA ILE A 27 -3.12 0.27 3.91
C ILE A 27 -1.83 -0.51 3.75
N LEU A 28 -0.97 -0.47 4.76
CA LEU A 28 0.17 -1.36 4.85
C LEU A 28 -0.32 -2.70 5.38
N TYR A 29 0.02 -3.79 4.70
CA TYR A 29 -0.34 -5.14 5.14
C TYR A 29 0.89 -6.06 5.01
N GLY A 30 0.71 -7.36 5.25
CA GLY A 30 1.79 -8.31 5.14
C GLY A 30 2.76 -8.26 6.33
N SER A 31 3.97 -8.78 6.14
CA SER A 31 4.92 -8.97 7.23
C SER A 31 5.36 -7.66 7.91
N ARG A 32 5.47 -6.57 7.16
CA ARG A 32 5.83 -5.27 7.72
C ARG A 32 4.75 -4.73 8.66
N ALA A 33 3.50 -5.06 8.38
CA ALA A 33 2.39 -4.67 9.26
C ALA A 33 2.28 -5.58 10.48
N ARG A 34 2.51 -6.88 10.31
CA ARG A 34 2.42 -7.86 11.40
C ARG A 34 3.58 -7.79 12.38
N GLY A 35 4.71 -7.22 11.98
CA GLY A 35 5.90 -7.16 12.83
C GLY A 35 6.80 -8.39 12.74
N ASP A 36 6.57 -9.27 11.77
CA ASP A 36 7.40 -10.47 11.54
C ASP A 36 8.31 -10.37 10.32
N ALA A 37 8.52 -9.14 9.82
CA ALA A 37 9.40 -8.87 8.69
C ALA A 37 10.88 -9.04 9.09
N HIS A 38 11.68 -9.33 8.07
CA HIS A 38 13.15 -9.38 8.18
C HIS A 38 13.75 -8.42 7.16
N PRO A 39 15.05 -8.11 7.23
CA PRO A 39 15.72 -7.31 6.21
C PRO A 39 15.46 -7.91 4.82
N GLY A 40 15.04 -7.08 3.87
CA GLY A 40 14.69 -7.52 2.53
C GLY A 40 13.23 -7.91 2.33
N SER A 41 12.42 -7.93 3.38
CA SER A 41 10.98 -8.16 3.23
C SER A 41 10.33 -7.02 2.46
N ASP A 42 9.33 -7.37 1.64
CA ASP A 42 8.58 -6.39 0.83
C ASP A 42 7.71 -5.50 1.72
N TRP A 43 7.44 -4.31 1.19
CA TRP A 43 6.44 -3.39 1.76
C TRP A 43 5.17 -3.51 0.92
N ASP A 44 4.19 -4.20 1.44
CA ASP A 44 2.92 -4.47 0.74
C ASP A 44 1.92 -3.36 1.04
N ILE A 45 1.53 -2.63 0.00
CA ILE A 45 0.63 -1.48 0.12
C ILE A 45 -0.62 -1.74 -0.70
N LEU A 46 -1.76 -1.73 -0.04
CA LEU A 46 -3.06 -1.81 -0.70
C LEU A 46 -3.61 -0.40 -0.86
N ILE A 47 -3.96 -0.05 -2.09
CA ILE A 47 -4.55 1.26 -2.41
C ILE A 47 -5.97 1.02 -2.89
N ILE A 48 -6.92 1.72 -2.27
CA ILE A 48 -8.34 1.64 -2.62
C ILE A 48 -8.77 2.99 -3.14
N LEU A 49 -9.26 3.02 -4.38
CA LEU A 49 -9.71 4.24 -5.04
C LEU A 49 -11.23 4.24 -5.17
N ASP A 50 -11.84 5.39 -4.89
CA ASP A 50 -13.28 5.55 -5.03
C ASP A 50 -13.61 6.04 -6.44
N LYS A 51 -13.63 5.11 -7.37
CA LYS A 51 -13.92 5.35 -8.79
C LYS A 51 -14.41 4.05 -9.43
N ASP A 52 -14.92 4.15 -10.66
CA ASP A 52 -15.56 3.00 -11.33
C ASP A 52 -14.57 1.90 -11.72
N ARG A 53 -13.37 2.28 -12.15
CA ARG A 53 -12.34 1.33 -12.56
C ARG A 53 -10.95 1.94 -12.45
N ILE A 54 -9.97 1.07 -12.26
CA ILE A 54 -8.56 1.46 -12.29
C ILE A 54 -8.14 1.63 -13.76
N SER A 55 -7.54 2.76 -14.07
CA SER A 55 -7.06 3.07 -15.42
C SER A 55 -5.54 3.00 -15.51
N PRO A 56 -4.96 2.94 -16.73
CA PRO A 56 -3.51 3.04 -16.89
C PRO A 56 -2.93 4.32 -16.27
N HIS A 57 -3.67 5.42 -16.33
CA HIS A 57 -3.25 6.68 -15.72
C HIS A 57 -3.09 6.54 -14.19
N ASP A 58 -3.95 5.74 -13.55
CA ASP A 58 -3.84 5.49 -12.10
C ASP A 58 -2.54 4.77 -11.75
N TYR A 59 -2.09 3.83 -12.58
CA TYR A 59 -0.80 3.19 -12.37
C TYR A 59 0.34 4.20 -12.42
N ASP A 60 0.31 5.11 -13.37
CA ASP A 60 1.36 6.11 -13.55
C ASP A 60 1.38 7.14 -12.43
N THR A 61 0.22 7.56 -11.94
CA THR A 61 0.11 8.70 -11.01
C THR A 61 -0.06 8.29 -9.56
N VAL A 62 -0.54 7.08 -9.28
CA VAL A 62 -0.83 6.63 -7.93
C VAL A 62 0.15 5.56 -7.45
N SER A 63 0.26 4.44 -8.19
CA SER A 63 1.10 3.34 -7.70
C SER A 63 2.57 3.50 -8.07
N PHE A 64 2.89 3.94 -9.28
CA PHE A 64 4.28 4.08 -9.72
C PHE A 64 5.13 4.97 -8.81
N PRO A 65 4.63 6.11 -8.29
CA PRO A 65 5.44 6.91 -7.36
C PRO A 65 5.94 6.13 -6.14
N LEU A 66 5.17 5.15 -5.65
CA LEU A 66 5.61 4.29 -4.55
C LEU A 66 6.66 3.29 -4.99
N VAL A 67 6.53 2.73 -6.18
CA VAL A 67 7.55 1.83 -6.75
C VAL A 67 8.85 2.61 -6.94
N TYR A 68 8.78 3.80 -7.49
CA TYR A 68 9.94 4.68 -7.69
C TYR A 68 10.62 5.03 -6.36
N LEU A 69 9.83 5.32 -5.33
CA LEU A 69 10.37 5.57 -3.99
C LEU A 69 11.20 4.37 -3.53
N GLY A 70 10.70 3.15 -3.74
CA GLY A 70 11.41 1.94 -3.37
C GLY A 70 12.77 1.85 -4.03
N TRP A 71 12.85 2.15 -5.32
CA TRP A 71 14.13 2.17 -6.04
C TRP A 71 15.08 3.21 -5.46
N ASP A 72 14.55 4.37 -5.10
CA ASP A 72 15.34 5.49 -4.57
C ASP A 72 15.94 5.19 -3.19
N ILE A 73 15.24 4.45 -2.35
CA ILE A 73 15.66 4.14 -0.99
C ILE A 73 16.12 2.70 -0.79
N ASN A 74 16.23 1.95 -1.87
CA ASN A 74 16.66 0.54 -1.86
C ASN A 74 15.74 -0.35 -1.00
N GLU A 75 14.44 -0.20 -1.21
CA GLU A 75 13.40 -1.04 -0.60
C GLU A 75 12.47 -1.56 -1.68
N GLU A 76 11.90 -2.75 -1.48
CA GLU A 76 10.90 -3.29 -2.39
C GLU A 76 9.51 -2.88 -1.91
N ILE A 77 8.87 -1.98 -2.65
CA ILE A 77 7.51 -1.52 -2.35
C ILE A 77 6.58 -2.04 -3.43
N ASN A 78 5.58 -2.81 -3.02
CA ASN A 78 4.63 -3.47 -3.91
C ASN A 78 3.23 -2.89 -3.71
N PRO A 79 2.87 -1.82 -4.43
CA PRO A 79 1.51 -1.29 -4.37
C PRO A 79 0.59 -2.11 -5.25
N ILE A 80 -0.59 -2.43 -4.74
CA ILE A 80 -1.69 -2.99 -5.54
C ILE A 80 -2.89 -2.07 -5.39
N MET A 81 -3.68 -1.96 -6.46
CA MET A 81 -4.82 -1.06 -6.49
C MET A 81 -6.11 -1.82 -6.78
N TYR A 82 -7.15 -1.46 -6.03
CA TYR A 82 -8.52 -1.86 -6.30
C TYR A 82 -9.42 -0.64 -6.22
N THR A 83 -10.53 -0.68 -6.95
CA THR A 83 -11.62 0.25 -6.66
C THR A 83 -12.30 -0.18 -5.37
N LYS A 84 -13.03 0.73 -4.75
CA LYS A 84 -13.81 0.44 -3.56
C LYS A 84 -14.78 -0.74 -3.79
N ASN A 85 -15.45 -0.77 -4.95
CA ASN A 85 -16.37 -1.84 -5.29
C ASN A 85 -15.65 -3.18 -5.48
N GLU A 86 -14.51 -3.17 -6.19
CA GLU A 86 -13.71 -4.39 -6.37
C GLU A 86 -13.25 -4.94 -5.02
N TRP A 87 -12.76 -4.07 -4.15
CA TRP A 87 -12.28 -4.49 -2.83
C TRP A 87 -13.41 -5.13 -2.02
N GLN A 88 -14.60 -4.56 -2.07
CA GLN A 88 -15.76 -5.10 -1.36
C GLN A 88 -16.16 -6.49 -1.85
N GLN A 89 -15.93 -6.81 -3.12
CA GLN A 89 -16.20 -8.12 -3.68
C GLN A 89 -15.27 -9.21 -3.14
N TYR A 90 -14.15 -8.85 -2.54
CA TYR A 90 -13.23 -9.79 -1.91
C TYR A 90 -13.53 -10.07 -0.44
N ASP A 91 -14.64 -9.57 0.10
CA ASP A 91 -14.95 -9.62 1.53
C ASP A 91 -15.05 -11.06 2.09
N PHE A 92 -15.27 -12.06 1.24
CA PHE A 92 -15.31 -13.46 1.64
C PHE A 92 -13.94 -14.15 1.64
N THR A 93 -12.87 -13.46 1.25
CA THR A 93 -11.55 -14.07 1.07
C THR A 93 -10.68 -13.96 2.32
N PRO A 94 -9.75 -14.92 2.52
CA PRO A 94 -8.75 -14.77 3.58
C PRO A 94 -7.89 -13.52 3.42
N PHE A 95 -7.60 -13.09 2.20
CA PHE A 95 -6.85 -11.88 1.93
C PHE A 95 -7.55 -10.65 2.53
N TYR A 96 -8.84 -10.51 2.28
CA TYR A 96 -9.64 -9.41 2.83
C TYR A 96 -9.61 -9.42 4.36
N GLU A 97 -9.82 -10.58 4.97
CA GLU A 97 -9.78 -10.73 6.42
C GLU A 97 -8.40 -10.37 6.99
N ASN A 98 -7.33 -10.85 6.36
CA ASN A 98 -5.97 -10.59 6.83
C ASN A 98 -5.63 -9.11 6.76
N VAL A 99 -6.01 -8.43 5.69
CA VAL A 99 -5.79 -6.99 5.56
C VAL A 99 -6.54 -6.23 6.65
N ASN A 100 -7.80 -6.59 6.89
CA ASN A 100 -8.59 -5.92 7.93
C ASN A 100 -8.07 -6.19 9.33
N HIS A 101 -7.49 -7.37 9.57
CA HIS A 101 -6.95 -7.75 10.88
C HIS A 101 -5.59 -7.09 11.13
N ASP A 102 -4.67 -7.20 10.17
CA ASP A 102 -3.28 -6.79 10.34
C ASP A 102 -2.97 -5.40 9.78
N GLY A 103 -3.81 -4.88 8.91
CA GLY A 103 -3.53 -3.68 8.15
C GLY A 103 -3.37 -2.43 8.99
N ILE A 104 -2.43 -1.58 8.57
CA ILE A 104 -2.17 -0.28 9.19
C ILE A 104 -2.50 0.79 8.16
N ALA A 105 -3.46 1.66 8.48
CA ALA A 105 -3.79 2.80 7.62
C ALA A 105 -2.59 3.76 7.55
N ILE A 106 -2.27 4.20 6.35
CA ILE A 106 -1.13 5.11 6.14
C ILE A 106 -1.52 6.40 5.43
#